data_159a60363aff78c58f9c87998cecf034
#
_entry.id   159a60363aff78c58f9c87998cecf034
#
_cell.length_a   1.000
_cell.length_b   1.000
_cell.length_c   1.000
_cell.angle_alpha   90.00
_cell.angle_beta   90.00
_cell.angle_gamma   90.00
#
_symmetry.space_group_name_H-M   'P 1'
#
loop_
_entity.id
_entity.type
_entity.pdbx_description
1 polymer ?
#
loop_
_entity_poly.entity_id
_entity_poly.type
_entity_poly.pdbx_seq_one_letter_code
_entity_poly.pdbx_strand_id
1 'polypeptide(L)'
;MEQEKQYTPSQEELEQLMRDAEQGDAEAQYELAICYRNGSGVEEDLEKYIYWLRLSAEQGLGHAIYRMCLNYAWGIGVEKDIEKAKYWYFKGEKCTEEVLREKAENGDIKSQGIMARLCGILQDDEGELYWIKRTADQGDFHAIYLLSDRYFHRGNFEESKRLMLILAKQSKSSNVFYECGRAHERTGDFEGAIYWYKRVIRKGDSNVEVAKIALKRMEKKLKIND
;
A
#
# COMPACT_ATOMS: atom_id res chain seq x y z
N MET A 1 -13.68 -7.54 9.91
CA MET A 1 -12.78 -6.41 10.22
C MET A 1 -12.98 -6.12 11.69
N GLU A 2 -12.06 -6.58 12.54
CA GLU A 2 -12.01 -6.12 13.92
C GLU A 2 -11.66 -4.63 13.84
N GLN A 3 -12.55 -3.79 14.39
CA GLN A 3 -12.22 -2.40 14.67
C GLN A 3 -11.08 -2.45 15.70
N GLU A 4 -9.86 -2.10 15.30
CA GLU A 4 -8.82 -1.76 16.27
C GLU A 4 -9.47 -0.79 17.26
N LYS A 5 -9.56 -1.20 18.52
CA LYS A 5 -10.05 -0.33 19.59
C LYS A 5 -9.16 0.91 19.57
N GLN A 6 -9.71 2.01 19.11
CA GLN A 6 -9.05 3.30 19.11
C GLN A 6 -8.66 3.61 20.56
N TYR A 7 -7.35 3.60 20.83
CA TYR A 7 -6.84 3.92 22.15
C TYR A 7 -7.28 5.36 22.49
N THR A 8 -7.97 5.51 23.61
CA THR A 8 -8.33 6.83 24.15
C THR A 8 -7.56 6.99 25.45
N PRO A 9 -6.60 7.94 25.52
CA PRO A 9 -5.85 8.16 26.73
C PRO A 9 -6.76 8.57 27.90
N SER A 10 -6.41 8.20 29.10
CA SER A 10 -7.02 8.75 30.32
C SER A 10 -6.71 10.25 30.43
N GLN A 11 -7.43 10.95 31.30
CA GLN A 11 -7.19 12.39 31.47
C GLN A 11 -5.76 12.69 31.95
N GLU A 12 -5.22 11.87 32.86
CA GLU A 12 -3.85 12.03 33.36
C GLU A 12 -2.80 11.79 32.28
N GLU A 13 -3.00 10.74 31.44
CA GLU A 13 -2.12 10.44 30.29
C GLU A 13 -2.17 11.58 29.27
N LEU A 14 -3.35 12.12 28.98
CA LEU A 14 -3.51 13.25 28.07
C LEU A 14 -2.83 14.52 28.57
N GLU A 15 -2.98 14.83 29.86
CA GLU A 15 -2.31 15.98 30.47
C GLU A 15 -0.79 15.83 30.47
N GLN A 16 -0.27 14.60 30.67
CA GLN A 16 1.16 14.34 30.54
C GLN A 16 1.63 14.48 29.09
N LEU A 17 0.88 13.91 28.15
CA LEU A 17 1.15 14.02 26.71
C LEU A 17 1.20 15.48 26.24
N MET A 18 0.28 16.32 26.73
CA MET A 18 0.31 17.76 26.44
C MET A 18 1.56 18.44 26.98
N ARG A 19 1.95 18.14 28.22
CA ARG A 19 3.18 18.69 28.80
C ARG A 19 4.43 18.31 28.02
N ASP A 20 4.53 17.03 27.63
CA ASP A 20 5.70 16.53 26.89
C ASP A 20 5.77 17.12 25.47
N ALA A 21 4.62 17.26 24.81
CA ALA A 21 4.51 17.91 23.50
C ALA A 21 4.90 19.41 23.56
N GLU A 22 4.48 20.12 24.61
CA GLU A 22 4.86 21.52 24.86
C GLU A 22 6.34 21.68 25.17
N GLN A 23 6.98 20.68 25.81
CA GLN A 23 8.42 20.64 26.05
C GLN A 23 9.22 20.30 24.80
N GLY A 24 8.56 19.96 23.68
CA GLY A 24 9.20 19.75 22.40
C GLY A 24 9.47 18.29 22.07
N ASP A 25 8.95 17.32 22.82
CA ASP A 25 9.09 15.90 22.47
C ASP A 25 8.35 15.58 21.18
N ALA A 26 9.09 15.08 20.18
CA ALA A 26 8.56 14.87 18.84
C ALA A 26 7.52 13.74 18.77
N GLU A 27 7.68 12.67 19.56
CA GLU A 27 6.72 11.58 19.63
C GLU A 27 5.45 12.04 20.33
N ALA A 28 5.57 12.75 21.45
CA ALA A 28 4.42 13.32 22.15
C ALA A 28 3.64 14.30 21.26
N GLN A 29 4.32 15.13 20.50
CA GLN A 29 3.67 16.03 19.52
C GLN A 29 2.91 15.24 18.46
N TYR A 30 3.47 14.14 17.94
CA TYR A 30 2.79 13.28 16.99
C TYR A 30 1.55 12.62 17.60
N GLU A 31 1.67 12.04 18.79
CA GLU A 31 0.55 11.39 19.48
C GLU A 31 -0.56 12.39 19.82
N LEU A 32 -0.22 13.58 20.30
CA LEU A 32 -1.17 14.65 20.55
C LEU A 32 -1.89 15.10 19.27
N ALA A 33 -1.16 15.19 18.16
CA ALA A 33 -1.77 15.44 16.86
C ALA A 33 -2.83 14.38 16.53
N ILE A 34 -2.51 13.08 16.71
CA ILE A 34 -3.46 11.99 16.46
C ILE A 34 -4.69 12.08 17.38
N CYS A 35 -4.50 12.48 18.66
CA CYS A 35 -5.62 12.73 19.57
C CYS A 35 -6.57 13.79 19.01
N TYR A 36 -6.06 14.93 18.54
CA TYR A 36 -6.87 15.99 17.93
C TYR A 36 -7.55 15.57 16.62
N ARG A 37 -6.88 14.74 15.80
CA ARG A 37 -7.46 14.23 14.56
C ARG A 37 -8.67 13.32 14.80
N ASN A 38 -8.60 12.50 15.86
CA ASN A 38 -9.56 11.44 16.12
C ASN A 38 -10.59 11.80 17.19
N GLY A 39 -10.44 12.94 17.86
CA GLY A 39 -11.25 13.28 19.03
C GLY A 39 -10.98 12.36 20.25
N SER A 40 -9.74 11.84 20.38
CA SER A 40 -9.39 10.87 21.43
C SER A 40 -8.97 11.59 22.71
N GLY A 41 -9.90 11.72 23.68
CA GLY A 41 -9.68 12.47 24.93
C GLY A 41 -9.78 14.00 24.78
N VAL A 42 -9.82 14.50 23.57
CA VAL A 42 -10.02 15.92 23.19
C VAL A 42 -11.09 16.04 22.12
N GLU A 43 -11.67 17.22 21.95
CA GLU A 43 -12.52 17.50 20.80
C GLU A 43 -11.69 17.45 19.50
N GLU A 44 -12.28 16.90 18.41
CA GLU A 44 -11.64 16.85 17.10
C GLU A 44 -11.31 18.27 16.61
N ASP A 45 -10.05 18.50 16.24
CA ASP A 45 -9.55 19.81 15.82
C ASP A 45 -8.43 19.61 14.77
N LEU A 46 -8.79 19.76 13.50
CA LEU A 46 -7.85 19.58 12.40
C LEU A 46 -6.77 20.68 12.33
N GLU A 47 -7.02 21.87 12.86
CA GLU A 47 -6.00 22.92 12.92
C GLU A 47 -4.92 22.57 13.94
N LYS A 48 -5.32 22.13 15.15
CA LYS A 48 -4.38 21.65 16.16
C LYS A 48 -3.68 20.37 15.73
N TYR A 49 -4.40 19.46 15.05
CA TYR A 49 -3.79 18.28 14.45
C TYR A 49 -2.62 18.65 13.53
N ILE A 50 -2.84 19.56 12.57
CA ILE A 50 -1.79 20.00 11.63
C ILE A 50 -0.67 20.76 12.35
N TYR A 51 -1.00 21.58 13.34
CA TYR A 51 0.00 22.31 14.12
C TYR A 51 1.00 21.36 14.81
N TRP A 52 0.51 20.44 15.63
CA TRP A 52 1.35 19.50 16.36
C TRP A 52 2.07 18.51 15.45
N LEU A 53 1.38 18.03 14.40
CA LEU A 53 1.99 17.15 13.42
C LEU A 53 3.17 17.82 12.70
N ARG A 54 3.05 19.09 12.38
CA ARG A 54 4.12 19.85 11.72
C ARG A 54 5.34 20.00 12.62
N LEU A 55 5.14 20.35 13.88
CA LEU A 55 6.24 20.45 14.84
C LEU A 55 7.03 19.16 14.96
N SER A 56 6.33 18.04 15.09
CA SER A 56 6.93 16.70 15.11
C SER A 56 7.68 16.38 13.80
N ALA A 57 7.08 16.69 12.65
CA ALA A 57 7.69 16.44 11.33
C ALA A 57 8.93 17.32 11.08
N GLU A 58 8.94 18.55 11.57
CA GLU A 58 10.09 19.45 11.47
C GLU A 58 11.30 18.95 12.25
N GLN A 59 11.07 18.24 13.36
CA GLN A 59 12.10 17.55 14.13
C GLN A 59 12.61 16.27 13.47
N GLY A 60 11.99 15.83 12.37
CA GLY A 60 12.46 14.69 11.60
C GLY A 60 11.78 13.36 11.94
N LEU A 61 10.70 13.36 12.73
CA LEU A 61 9.97 12.13 13.03
C LEU A 61 9.33 11.56 11.75
N GLY A 62 9.74 10.35 11.36
CA GLY A 62 9.38 9.75 10.06
C GLY A 62 7.87 9.58 9.86
N HIS A 63 7.14 9.15 10.91
CA HIS A 63 5.69 9.00 10.85
C HIS A 63 4.97 10.35 10.65
N ALA A 64 5.45 11.41 11.30
CA ALA A 64 4.91 12.74 11.16
C ALA A 64 5.18 13.32 9.75
N ILE A 65 6.39 13.15 9.23
CA ILE A 65 6.78 13.55 7.87
C ILE A 65 5.88 12.87 6.83
N TYR A 66 5.70 11.55 6.93
CA TYR A 66 4.87 10.80 6.00
C TYR A 66 3.41 11.25 6.05
N ARG A 67 2.86 11.50 7.25
CA ARG A 67 1.50 12.03 7.39
C ARG A 67 1.35 13.44 6.83
N MET A 68 2.35 14.32 7.00
CA MET A 68 2.34 15.65 6.37
C MET A 68 2.29 15.54 4.84
N CYS A 69 3.06 14.61 4.25
CA CYS A 69 2.98 14.32 2.82
C CYS A 69 1.54 13.93 2.41
N LEU A 70 0.92 12.97 3.10
CA LEU A 70 -0.43 12.52 2.80
C LEU A 70 -1.47 13.64 2.98
N ASN A 71 -1.34 14.46 4.04
CA ASN A 71 -2.28 15.54 4.30
C ASN A 71 -2.28 16.57 3.16
N TYR A 72 -1.11 16.96 2.66
CA TYR A 72 -1.03 17.86 1.51
C TYR A 72 -1.45 17.18 0.19
N ALA A 73 -1.14 15.90 0.00
CA ALA A 73 -1.54 15.17 -1.20
C ALA A 73 -3.07 15.05 -1.32
N TRP A 74 -3.77 14.90 -0.20
CA TRP A 74 -5.21 14.61 -0.17
C TRP A 74 -6.09 15.74 0.38
N GLY A 75 -5.49 16.80 0.90
CA GLY A 75 -6.22 17.94 1.47
C GLY A 75 -6.85 17.65 2.83
N ILE A 76 -6.13 16.94 3.72
CA ILE A 76 -6.63 16.60 5.06
C ILE A 76 -6.15 17.63 6.08
N GLY A 77 -7.06 18.46 6.57
CA GLY A 77 -6.74 19.56 7.50
C GLY A 77 -5.91 20.71 6.90
N VAL A 78 -5.56 20.61 5.63
CA VAL A 78 -4.85 21.62 4.83
C VAL A 78 -5.41 21.65 3.42
N GLU A 79 -5.21 22.73 2.70
CA GLU A 79 -5.49 22.76 1.26
C GLU A 79 -4.57 21.77 0.52
N LYS A 80 -5.13 21.06 -0.47
CA LYS A 80 -4.36 20.13 -1.31
C LYS A 80 -3.25 20.87 -2.05
N ASP A 81 -2.01 20.41 -1.86
CA ASP A 81 -0.82 21.03 -2.43
C ASP A 81 0.23 19.96 -2.75
N ILE A 82 0.34 19.63 -4.02
CA ILE A 82 1.21 18.56 -4.52
C ILE A 82 2.69 18.88 -4.28
N GLU A 83 3.10 20.15 -4.41
CA GLU A 83 4.50 20.53 -4.21
C GLU A 83 4.90 20.45 -2.73
N LYS A 84 4.00 20.82 -1.81
CA LYS A 84 4.23 20.59 -0.38
C LYS A 84 4.21 19.10 -0.02
N ALA A 85 3.36 18.29 -0.66
CA ALA A 85 3.37 16.84 -0.48
C ALA A 85 4.73 16.24 -0.88
N LYS A 86 5.26 16.63 -2.05
CA LYS A 86 6.60 16.23 -2.51
C LYS A 86 7.70 16.70 -1.56
N TYR A 87 7.65 17.95 -1.12
CA TYR A 87 8.62 18.50 -0.16
C TYR A 87 8.72 17.59 1.09
N TRP A 88 7.60 17.26 1.71
CA TRP A 88 7.58 16.38 2.87
C TRP A 88 8.04 14.97 2.56
N TYR A 89 7.65 14.41 1.40
CA TYR A 89 8.08 13.09 0.98
C TYR A 89 9.60 12.99 0.87
N PHE A 90 10.23 13.92 0.14
CA PHE A 90 11.68 13.91 -0.06
C PHE A 90 12.46 14.28 1.20
N LYS A 91 11.89 15.08 2.09
CA LYS A 91 12.45 15.29 3.42
C LYS A 91 12.56 13.98 4.20
N GLY A 92 11.56 13.10 4.12
CA GLY A 92 11.57 11.77 4.71
C GLY A 92 12.58 10.84 4.07
N GLU A 93 12.69 10.85 2.74
CA GLU A 93 13.67 10.04 1.99
C GLU A 93 15.10 10.58 2.09
N LYS A 94 15.30 11.77 2.66
CA LYS A 94 16.60 12.46 2.80
C LYS A 94 17.34 12.63 1.47
N CYS A 95 16.59 12.86 0.39
CA CYS A 95 17.11 13.11 -0.95
C CYS A 95 16.22 14.10 -1.69
N THR A 96 16.69 14.60 -2.84
CA THR A 96 15.86 15.42 -3.74
C THR A 96 15.17 14.56 -4.79
N GLU A 97 14.08 15.08 -5.37
CA GLU A 97 13.38 14.40 -6.48
C GLU A 97 14.33 14.14 -7.65
N GLU A 98 15.16 15.11 -7.99
CA GLU A 98 16.09 15.03 -9.10
C GLU A 98 17.09 13.88 -8.96
N VAL A 99 17.75 13.75 -7.80
CA VAL A 99 18.69 12.67 -7.49
C VAL A 99 18.00 11.31 -7.49
N LEU A 100 16.79 11.24 -6.94
CA LEU A 100 16.04 9.99 -6.90
C LEU A 100 15.62 9.56 -8.31
N ARG A 101 15.12 10.50 -9.11
CA ARG A 101 14.70 10.26 -10.49
C ARG A 101 15.86 9.79 -11.36
N GLU A 102 17.02 10.45 -11.27
CA GLU A 102 18.23 10.04 -12.00
C GLU A 102 18.61 8.59 -11.67
N LYS A 103 18.67 8.22 -10.40
CA LYS A 103 18.95 6.84 -9.98
C LYS A 103 17.92 5.84 -10.51
N ALA A 104 16.64 6.17 -10.43
CA ALA A 104 15.56 5.33 -10.90
C ALA A 104 15.63 5.12 -12.43
N GLU A 105 15.92 6.16 -13.19
CA GLU A 105 16.10 6.08 -14.64
C GLU A 105 17.34 5.26 -15.03
N ASN A 106 18.39 5.31 -14.23
CA ASN A 106 19.58 4.49 -14.38
C ASN A 106 19.40 3.02 -13.94
N GLY A 107 18.18 2.63 -13.55
CA GLY A 107 17.83 1.23 -13.27
C GLY A 107 17.90 0.83 -11.80
N ASP A 108 18.16 1.74 -10.87
CA ASP A 108 18.14 1.41 -9.44
C ASP A 108 16.73 1.00 -8.98
N ILE A 109 16.56 -0.30 -8.71
CA ILE A 109 15.28 -0.92 -8.32
C ILE A 109 14.67 -0.24 -7.10
N LYS A 110 15.50 0.09 -6.10
CA LYS A 110 15.03 0.75 -4.87
C LYS A 110 14.47 2.14 -5.17
N SER A 111 15.19 2.93 -5.95
CA SER A 111 14.74 4.27 -6.36
C SER A 111 13.47 4.21 -7.22
N GLN A 112 13.35 3.23 -8.11
CA GLN A 112 12.13 2.99 -8.89
C GLN A 112 10.93 2.67 -7.99
N GLY A 113 11.11 1.82 -6.96
CA GLY A 113 10.08 1.52 -5.98
C GLY A 113 9.64 2.76 -5.17
N ILE A 114 10.58 3.63 -4.81
CA ILE A 114 10.29 4.91 -4.13
C ILE A 114 9.50 5.84 -5.06
N MET A 115 9.88 5.96 -6.34
CA MET A 115 9.15 6.75 -7.33
C MET A 115 7.74 6.24 -7.57
N ALA A 116 7.54 4.92 -7.68
CA ALA A 116 6.22 4.32 -7.81
C ALA A 116 5.32 4.67 -6.62
N ARG A 117 5.85 4.56 -5.39
CA ARG A 117 5.11 4.91 -4.17
C ARG A 117 4.73 6.39 -4.13
N LEU A 118 5.63 7.28 -4.53
CA LEU A 118 5.33 8.71 -4.62
C LEU A 118 4.18 8.97 -5.61
N CYS A 119 4.24 8.40 -6.81
CA CYS A 119 3.17 8.50 -7.80
C CYS A 119 1.83 8.01 -7.25
N GLY A 120 1.81 6.86 -6.54
CA GLY A 120 0.59 6.36 -5.90
C GLY A 120 0.02 7.32 -4.84
N ILE A 121 0.87 7.93 -4.01
CA ILE A 121 0.45 8.95 -3.03
C ILE A 121 -0.16 10.17 -3.73
N LEU A 122 0.42 10.60 -4.83
CA LEU A 122 -0.01 11.75 -5.62
C LEU A 122 -1.20 11.45 -6.53
N GLN A 123 -1.67 10.20 -6.56
CA GLN A 123 -2.74 9.73 -7.45
C GLN A 123 -2.37 9.84 -8.95
N ASP A 124 -1.09 9.71 -9.25
CA ASP A 124 -0.55 9.60 -10.61
C ASP A 124 -0.48 8.12 -11.01
N ASP A 125 -1.60 7.58 -11.47
CA ASP A 125 -1.73 6.17 -11.84
C ASP A 125 -0.83 5.76 -13.02
N GLU A 126 -0.55 6.69 -13.93
CA GLU A 126 0.32 6.43 -15.08
C GLU A 126 1.79 6.39 -14.67
N GLY A 127 2.23 7.35 -13.86
CA GLY A 127 3.58 7.37 -13.30
C GLY A 127 3.83 6.18 -12.37
N GLU A 128 2.85 5.81 -11.53
CA GLU A 128 2.95 4.62 -10.69
C GLU A 128 3.18 3.37 -11.56
N LEU A 129 2.33 3.17 -12.57
CA LEU A 129 2.42 2.01 -13.47
C LEU A 129 3.73 1.99 -14.27
N TYR A 130 4.22 3.15 -14.71
CA TYR A 130 5.48 3.28 -15.41
C TYR A 130 6.65 2.73 -14.56
N TRP A 131 6.76 3.16 -13.31
CA TRP A 131 7.84 2.73 -12.42
C TRP A 131 7.71 1.28 -11.99
N ILE A 132 6.49 0.82 -11.66
CA ILE A 132 6.23 -0.60 -11.33
C ILE A 132 6.64 -1.48 -12.51
N LYS A 133 6.31 -1.11 -13.74
CA LYS A 133 6.67 -1.88 -14.94
C LYS A 133 8.19 -1.97 -15.13
N ARG A 134 8.90 -0.86 -15.00
CA ARG A 134 10.38 -0.86 -15.10
C ARG A 134 11.05 -1.74 -14.05
N THR A 135 10.53 -1.75 -12.84
CA THR A 135 11.01 -2.61 -11.75
C THR A 135 10.68 -4.08 -12.01
N ALA A 136 9.48 -4.36 -12.51
CA ALA A 136 9.06 -5.71 -12.89
C ALA A 136 9.87 -6.29 -14.06
N ASP A 137 10.23 -5.47 -15.04
CA ASP A 137 11.05 -5.87 -16.19
C ASP A 137 12.48 -6.29 -15.77
N GLN A 138 12.94 -5.84 -14.60
CA GLN A 138 14.19 -6.28 -13.98
C GLN A 138 14.04 -7.58 -13.16
N GLY A 139 12.84 -8.15 -13.11
CA GLY A 139 12.56 -9.41 -12.41
C GLY A 139 12.26 -9.27 -10.92
N ASP A 140 12.03 -8.07 -10.41
CA ASP A 140 11.65 -7.87 -9.01
C ASP A 140 10.31 -8.53 -8.73
N PHE A 141 10.32 -9.46 -7.77
CA PHE A 141 9.15 -10.28 -7.44
C PHE A 141 7.95 -9.44 -6.99
N HIS A 142 8.19 -8.44 -6.15
CA HIS A 142 7.13 -7.60 -5.60
C HIS A 142 6.52 -6.70 -6.68
N ALA A 143 7.36 -6.14 -7.54
CA ALA A 143 6.89 -5.32 -8.67
C ALA A 143 6.09 -6.14 -9.69
N ILE A 144 6.52 -7.37 -10.02
CA ILE A 144 5.74 -8.27 -10.89
C ILE A 144 4.38 -8.56 -10.28
N TYR A 145 4.31 -8.81 -8.96
CA TYR A 145 3.04 -9.03 -8.25
C TYR A 145 2.13 -7.80 -8.33
N LEU A 146 2.66 -6.62 -7.99
CA LEU A 146 1.92 -5.35 -8.08
C LEU A 146 1.43 -5.07 -9.52
N LEU A 147 2.28 -5.29 -10.51
CA LEU A 147 1.93 -5.08 -11.91
C LEU A 147 0.78 -6.01 -12.34
N SER A 148 0.85 -7.28 -11.94
CA SER A 148 -0.22 -8.23 -12.20
C SER A 148 -1.54 -7.82 -11.55
N ASP A 149 -1.50 -7.34 -10.30
CA ASP A 149 -2.67 -6.83 -9.58
C ASP A 149 -3.28 -5.61 -10.29
N ARG A 150 -2.46 -4.64 -10.71
CA ARG A 150 -2.91 -3.49 -11.49
C ARG A 150 -3.57 -3.90 -12.82
N TYR A 151 -2.99 -4.83 -13.56
CA TYR A 151 -3.60 -5.35 -14.78
C TYR A 151 -4.92 -6.08 -14.51
N PHE A 152 -4.99 -6.88 -13.44
CA PHE A 152 -6.21 -7.57 -13.05
C PHE A 152 -7.36 -6.59 -12.78
N HIS A 153 -7.11 -5.54 -11.99
CA HIS A 153 -8.13 -4.53 -11.66
C HIS A 153 -8.54 -3.66 -12.85
N ARG A 154 -7.66 -3.51 -13.83
CA ARG A 154 -7.98 -2.82 -15.10
C ARG A 154 -8.65 -3.74 -16.15
N GLY A 155 -8.92 -5.00 -15.81
CA GLY A 155 -9.57 -5.97 -16.70
C GLY A 155 -8.64 -6.62 -17.72
N ASN A 156 -7.34 -6.33 -17.69
CA ASN A 156 -6.35 -6.98 -18.56
C ASN A 156 -5.90 -8.32 -17.93
N PHE A 157 -6.81 -9.28 -17.95
CA PHE A 157 -6.63 -10.57 -17.28
C PHE A 157 -5.55 -11.45 -17.93
N GLU A 158 -5.31 -11.31 -19.23
CA GLU A 158 -4.27 -12.09 -19.93
C GLU A 158 -2.86 -11.68 -19.47
N GLU A 159 -2.57 -10.39 -19.39
CA GLU A 159 -1.28 -9.92 -18.87
C GLU A 159 -1.11 -10.26 -17.38
N SER A 160 -2.17 -10.11 -16.59
CA SER A 160 -2.14 -10.53 -15.19
C SER A 160 -1.82 -12.03 -15.07
N LYS A 161 -2.48 -12.89 -15.86
CA LYS A 161 -2.21 -14.34 -15.91
C LYS A 161 -0.76 -14.63 -16.28
N ARG A 162 -0.23 -13.97 -17.32
CA ARG A 162 1.15 -14.13 -17.77
C ARG A 162 2.15 -13.82 -16.64
N LEU A 163 1.97 -12.71 -15.95
CA LEU A 163 2.83 -12.29 -14.84
C LEU A 163 2.74 -13.25 -13.64
N MET A 164 1.52 -13.67 -13.29
CA MET A 164 1.31 -14.64 -12.20
C MET A 164 1.98 -16.00 -12.49
N LEU A 165 2.02 -16.45 -13.75
CA LEU A 165 2.74 -17.66 -14.14
C LEU A 165 4.25 -17.50 -13.98
N ILE A 166 4.82 -16.31 -14.24
CA ILE A 166 6.24 -16.02 -13.97
C ILE A 166 6.52 -16.16 -12.47
N LEU A 167 5.70 -15.54 -11.62
CA LEU A 167 5.84 -15.63 -10.16
C LEU A 167 5.68 -17.06 -9.63
N ALA A 168 4.76 -17.83 -10.18
CA ALA A 168 4.51 -19.22 -9.76
C ALA A 168 5.69 -20.15 -10.07
N LYS A 169 6.56 -19.81 -11.02
CA LYS A 169 7.81 -20.54 -11.27
C LYS A 169 8.87 -20.21 -10.21
N GLN A 170 8.86 -19.01 -9.68
CA GLN A 170 9.86 -18.51 -8.71
C GLN A 170 9.43 -18.75 -7.26
N SER A 171 8.14 -18.84 -6.99
CA SER A 171 7.56 -18.91 -5.66
C SER A 171 6.66 -20.13 -5.49
N LYS A 172 6.71 -20.70 -4.29
CA LYS A 172 5.77 -21.75 -3.85
C LYS A 172 4.69 -21.19 -2.93
N SER A 173 4.42 -19.89 -2.97
CA SER A 173 3.42 -19.23 -2.11
C SER A 173 2.00 -19.61 -2.53
N SER A 174 1.14 -19.98 -1.57
CA SER A 174 -0.28 -20.23 -1.81
C SER A 174 -1.02 -19.00 -2.30
N ASN A 175 -0.59 -17.80 -1.87
CA ASN A 175 -1.16 -16.57 -2.38
C ASN A 175 -0.93 -16.43 -3.90
N VAL A 176 0.30 -16.67 -4.36
CA VAL A 176 0.60 -16.65 -5.81
C VAL A 176 -0.23 -17.69 -6.56
N PHE A 177 -0.36 -18.91 -6.03
CA PHE A 177 -1.16 -19.97 -6.67
C PHE A 177 -2.65 -19.61 -6.70
N TYR A 178 -3.16 -18.98 -5.63
CA TYR A 178 -4.54 -18.51 -5.59
C TYR A 178 -4.80 -17.41 -6.63
N GLU A 179 -3.90 -16.43 -6.75
CA GLU A 179 -4.00 -15.37 -7.75
C GLU A 179 -3.85 -15.92 -9.19
N CYS A 180 -3.01 -16.94 -9.41
CA CYS A 180 -2.99 -17.68 -10.68
C CYS A 180 -4.38 -18.27 -11.00
N GLY A 181 -5.02 -18.91 -10.03
CA GLY A 181 -6.38 -19.46 -10.19
C GLY A 181 -7.39 -18.38 -10.56
N ARG A 182 -7.35 -17.23 -9.88
CA ARG A 182 -8.21 -16.08 -10.17
C ARG A 182 -8.01 -15.54 -11.61
N ALA A 183 -6.76 -15.39 -12.02
CA ALA A 183 -6.44 -14.88 -13.35
C ALA A 183 -6.94 -15.86 -14.46
N HIS A 184 -6.74 -17.16 -14.30
CA HIS A 184 -7.27 -18.20 -15.21
C HIS A 184 -8.82 -18.20 -15.25
N GLU A 185 -9.46 -18.06 -14.08
CA GLU A 185 -10.92 -17.94 -14.02
C GLU A 185 -11.45 -16.75 -14.83
N ARG A 186 -10.77 -15.58 -14.73
CA ARG A 186 -11.18 -14.35 -15.44
C ARG A 186 -10.94 -14.42 -16.95
N THR A 187 -9.98 -15.20 -17.39
CA THR A 187 -9.73 -15.45 -18.84
C THR A 187 -10.60 -16.58 -19.40
N GLY A 188 -11.47 -17.20 -18.58
CA GLY A 188 -12.31 -18.34 -19.02
C GLY A 188 -11.60 -19.67 -19.07
N ASP A 189 -10.34 -19.72 -18.68
CA ASP A 189 -9.55 -20.95 -18.58
C ASP A 189 -9.89 -21.68 -17.28
N PHE A 190 -11.03 -22.38 -17.26
CA PHE A 190 -11.53 -23.05 -16.06
C PHE A 190 -10.69 -24.26 -15.66
N GLU A 191 -10.08 -24.95 -16.61
CA GLU A 191 -9.17 -26.06 -16.30
C GLU A 191 -7.90 -25.57 -15.60
N GLY A 192 -7.28 -24.51 -16.11
CA GLY A 192 -6.16 -23.84 -15.47
C GLY A 192 -6.50 -23.31 -14.08
N ALA A 193 -7.68 -22.71 -13.91
CA ALA A 193 -8.15 -22.26 -12.59
C ALA A 193 -8.29 -23.43 -11.60
N ILE A 194 -8.90 -24.54 -12.03
CA ILE A 194 -9.04 -25.78 -11.22
C ILE A 194 -7.67 -26.32 -10.81
N TYR A 195 -6.71 -26.37 -11.73
CA TYR A 195 -5.33 -26.81 -11.45
C TYR A 195 -4.71 -26.00 -10.31
N TRP A 196 -4.80 -24.67 -10.39
CA TRP A 196 -4.18 -23.79 -9.40
C TRP A 196 -4.89 -23.82 -8.05
N TYR A 197 -6.23 -23.83 -8.01
CA TYR A 197 -6.98 -23.95 -6.75
C TYR A 197 -6.72 -25.28 -6.04
N LYS A 198 -6.63 -26.41 -6.79
CA LYS A 198 -6.22 -27.70 -6.22
C LYS A 198 -4.81 -27.65 -5.62
N ARG A 199 -3.92 -26.88 -6.22
CA ARG A 199 -2.55 -26.69 -5.71
C ARG A 199 -2.52 -25.92 -4.39
N VAL A 200 -3.34 -24.87 -4.23
CA VAL A 200 -3.55 -24.17 -2.96
C VAL A 200 -4.05 -25.13 -1.87
N ILE A 201 -5.10 -25.88 -2.19
CA ILE A 201 -5.72 -26.82 -1.24
C ILE A 201 -4.72 -27.90 -0.80
N ARG A 202 -3.95 -28.44 -1.74
CA ARG A 202 -2.94 -29.48 -1.45
C ARG A 202 -1.82 -28.97 -0.55
N LYS A 203 -1.49 -27.70 -0.63
CA LYS A 203 -0.47 -27.08 0.21
C LYS A 203 -0.94 -26.89 1.66
N GLY A 204 -2.23 -26.64 1.88
CA GLY A 204 -2.85 -26.67 3.20
C GLY A 204 -2.59 -25.46 4.11
N ASP A 205 -2.04 -24.36 3.57
CA ASP A 205 -1.79 -23.12 4.31
C ASP A 205 -2.88 -22.05 4.02
N SER A 206 -2.50 -20.78 3.84
CA SER A 206 -3.44 -19.69 3.57
C SER A 206 -4.32 -19.93 2.32
N ASN A 207 -5.52 -19.35 2.31
CA ASN A 207 -6.49 -19.39 1.21
C ASN A 207 -7.16 -20.75 0.90
N VAL A 208 -6.98 -21.77 1.70
CA VAL A 208 -7.56 -23.11 1.44
C VAL A 208 -9.08 -23.07 1.33
N GLU A 209 -9.78 -22.45 2.27
CA GLU A 209 -11.24 -22.41 2.25
C GLU A 209 -11.81 -21.63 1.08
N VAL A 210 -11.18 -20.50 0.76
CA VAL A 210 -11.57 -19.68 -0.40
C VAL A 210 -11.31 -20.42 -1.71
N ALA A 211 -10.18 -21.17 -1.79
CA ALA A 211 -9.86 -22.00 -2.94
C ALA A 211 -10.83 -23.18 -3.11
N LYS A 212 -11.30 -23.80 -2.03
CA LYS A 212 -12.34 -24.87 -2.09
C LYS A 212 -13.65 -24.34 -2.67
N ILE A 213 -14.07 -23.15 -2.24
CA ILE A 213 -15.29 -22.51 -2.76
C ILE A 213 -15.12 -22.20 -4.25
N ALA A 214 -14.00 -21.60 -4.63
CA ALA A 214 -13.70 -21.29 -6.03
C ALA A 214 -13.62 -22.54 -6.91
N LEU A 215 -12.98 -23.61 -6.41
CA LEU A 215 -12.89 -24.90 -7.11
C LEU A 215 -14.27 -25.48 -7.43
N LYS A 216 -15.18 -25.55 -6.45
CA LYS A 216 -16.55 -26.04 -6.68
C LYS A 216 -17.29 -25.23 -7.74
N ARG A 217 -17.08 -23.90 -7.75
CA ARG A 217 -17.66 -22.99 -8.74
C ARG A 217 -17.12 -23.30 -10.15
N MET A 218 -15.82 -23.54 -10.29
CA MET A 218 -15.18 -23.83 -11.57
C MET A 218 -15.60 -25.20 -12.12
N GLU A 219 -15.64 -26.23 -11.28
CA GLU A 219 -16.11 -27.56 -11.65
C GLU A 219 -17.58 -27.55 -12.15
N LYS A 220 -18.43 -26.68 -11.55
CA LYS A 220 -19.80 -26.47 -12.03
C LYS A 220 -19.84 -25.77 -13.39
N LYS A 221 -19.00 -24.74 -13.59
CA LYS A 221 -18.93 -24.02 -14.88
C LYS A 221 -18.45 -24.92 -16.02
N LEU A 222 -17.46 -25.79 -15.75
CA LEU A 222 -16.93 -26.71 -16.75
C LEU A 222 -17.99 -27.72 -17.22
N LYS A 223 -18.78 -28.29 -16.29
CA LYS A 223 -19.89 -29.22 -16.60
C LYS A 223 -21.07 -28.62 -17.36
N ILE A 224 -21.19 -27.30 -17.39
CA ILE A 224 -22.26 -26.60 -18.14
C ILE A 224 -21.80 -26.33 -19.57
N ASN A 225 -20.48 -26.30 -19.82
CA ASN A 225 -19.88 -26.00 -21.13
C ASN A 225 -19.55 -27.28 -21.94
N ASP A 226 -19.65 -28.48 -21.30
CA ASP A 226 -19.63 -29.79 -21.94
C ASP A 226 -21.08 -30.22 -22.33
#